data_df6efd73d9e4d05792b08b61e7372f0a
#
_entry.id   df6efd73d9e4d05792b08b61e7372f0a
#
_cell.length_a   1.000
_cell.length_b   1.000
_cell.length_c   1.000
_cell.angle_alpha   90.00
_cell.angle_beta   90.00
_cell.angle_gamma   90.00
#
_symmetry.space_group_name_H-M   'P 1'
#
loop_
_entity.id
_entity.type
_entity.pdbx_description
1 polymer ?
#
loop_
_entity_poly.entity_id
_entity_poly.type
_entity_poly.pdbx_seq_one_letter_code
_entity_poly.pdbx_strand_id
1 'polypeptide(L)'
;RTWNHFTGEDDRLFCGIWESTPGKVNVSYEEWEFCHFIEGKAILTNEEGKSWTLKKGDAFIIPSGFKGTWETVKKVKKHYVILMPKA
;
A
#
# COMPACT_ATOMS: atom_id res chain seq x y z
N ARG A 1 2.60 7.57 8.64
CA ARG A 1 1.94 7.26 9.91
C ARG A 1 1.03 6.05 9.76
N THR A 2 1.16 5.09 10.67
CA THR A 2 0.45 3.81 10.57
C THR A 2 -0.23 3.46 11.89
N TRP A 3 -1.49 3.01 11.80
CA TRP A 3 -2.19 2.44 12.93
C TRP A 3 -2.53 0.99 12.60
N ASN A 4 -2.05 0.05 13.40
CA ASN A 4 -2.37 -1.35 13.25
C ASN A 4 -3.55 -1.71 14.13
N HIS A 5 -4.64 -2.20 13.53
CA HIS A 5 -5.87 -2.56 14.24
C HIS A 5 -5.97 -4.04 14.55
N PHE A 6 -5.22 -4.88 13.86
CA PHE A 6 -5.32 -6.33 14.01
C PHE A 6 -4.03 -7.03 13.58
N THR A 7 -3.65 -8.03 14.32
CA THR A 7 -2.53 -8.92 14.02
C THR A 7 -2.99 -10.36 14.21
N GLY A 8 -2.74 -11.21 13.22
CA GLY A 8 -3.12 -12.63 13.26
C GLY A 8 -2.20 -13.49 12.41
N GLU A 9 -2.59 -14.75 12.18
CA GLU A 9 -1.85 -15.67 11.32
C GLU A 9 -0.37 -15.78 11.69
N ASP A 10 -0.07 -16.13 12.95
CA ASP A 10 1.30 -16.25 13.47
C ASP A 10 2.12 -14.96 13.31
N ASP A 11 1.46 -13.81 13.54
CA ASP A 11 2.06 -12.48 13.41
C ASP A 11 2.46 -12.14 11.97
N ARG A 12 1.80 -12.76 10.99
CA ARG A 12 2.03 -12.49 9.57
C ARG A 12 0.94 -11.64 8.94
N LEU A 13 -0.24 -11.58 9.56
CA LEU A 13 -1.38 -10.83 9.05
C LEU A 13 -1.55 -9.54 9.83
N PHE A 14 -1.54 -8.40 9.14
CA PHE A 14 -1.71 -7.08 9.74
C PHE A 14 -2.77 -6.30 8.99
N CYS A 15 -3.59 -5.54 9.71
CA CYS A 15 -4.50 -4.58 9.09
C CYS A 15 -4.62 -3.34 9.94
N GLY A 16 -4.88 -2.21 9.28
CA GLY A 16 -4.97 -0.93 9.98
C GLY A 16 -5.17 0.23 9.02
N ILE A 17 -4.71 1.40 9.42
CA ILE A 17 -4.79 2.63 8.65
C ILE A 17 -3.39 3.18 8.44
N TRP A 18 -3.12 3.66 7.22
CA TRP A 18 -1.86 4.27 6.84
C TRP A 18 -2.12 5.64 6.23
N GLU A 19 -1.31 6.63 6.59
CA GLU A 19 -1.35 7.98 6.03
C GLU A 19 0.00 8.37 5.46
N SER A 20 -0.04 9.17 4.39
CA SER A 20 1.17 9.72 3.79
C SER A 20 0.91 11.13 3.27
N THR A 21 1.85 12.02 3.49
CA THR A 21 1.87 13.35 2.88
C THR A 21 2.47 13.25 1.48
N PRO A 22 2.30 14.30 0.61
CA PRO A 22 2.87 14.27 -0.74
C PRO A 22 4.36 13.99 -0.76
N GLY A 23 4.79 13.20 -1.73
CA GLY A 23 6.17 12.80 -1.92
C GLY A 23 6.27 11.53 -2.73
N LYS A 24 7.49 11.21 -3.19
CA LYS A 24 7.75 10.03 -4.01
C LYS A 24 8.83 9.19 -3.36
N VAL A 25 8.60 7.89 -3.27
CA VAL A 25 9.54 6.94 -2.66
C VAL A 25 9.66 5.69 -3.52
N ASN A 26 10.81 5.04 -3.43
CA ASN A 26 11.00 3.72 -4.01
C ASN A 26 10.35 2.69 -3.08
N VAL A 27 9.68 1.70 -3.67
CA VAL A 27 9.02 0.66 -2.91
C VAL A 27 9.39 -0.73 -3.43
N SER A 28 9.45 -1.68 -2.51
CA SER A 28 9.68 -3.08 -2.83
C SER A 28 8.84 -3.90 -1.84
N TYR A 29 7.87 -4.62 -2.37
CA TYR A 29 6.92 -5.37 -1.56
C TYR A 29 7.29 -6.85 -1.53
N GLU A 30 7.75 -7.33 -0.38
CA GLU A 30 7.92 -8.77 -0.16
C GLU A 30 6.60 -9.38 0.30
N GLU A 31 5.75 -8.56 0.91
CA GLU A 31 4.42 -8.93 1.38
C GLU A 31 3.36 -8.69 0.31
N TRP A 32 2.25 -9.41 0.46
CA TRP A 32 1.02 -9.16 -0.27
C TRP A 32 0.21 -8.11 0.51
N GLU A 33 -0.31 -7.09 -0.18
CA GLU A 33 -1.07 -6.03 0.48
C GLU A 33 -2.37 -5.73 -0.28
N PHE A 34 -3.49 -5.73 0.47
CA PHE A 34 -4.76 -5.21 0.00
C PHE A 34 -4.92 -3.78 0.55
N CYS A 35 -5.30 -2.84 -0.31
CA CYS A 35 -5.50 -1.45 0.06
C CYS A 35 -6.86 -0.95 -0.37
N HIS A 36 -7.45 -0.09 0.47
CA HIS A 36 -8.67 0.64 0.15
C HIS A 36 -8.45 2.11 0.52
N PHE A 37 -8.47 3.00 -0.49
CA PHE A 37 -8.25 4.43 -0.29
C PHE A 37 -9.48 5.09 0.32
N ILE A 38 -9.31 5.74 1.46
CA ILE A 38 -10.34 6.52 2.14
C ILE A 38 -10.31 7.95 1.63
N GLU A 39 -9.12 8.50 1.40
CA GLU A 39 -8.94 9.83 0.80
C GLU A 39 -7.58 9.93 0.13
N GLY A 40 -7.45 10.93 -0.77
CA GLY A 40 -6.20 11.26 -1.40
C GLY A 40 -6.00 10.65 -2.77
N LYS A 41 -4.78 10.79 -3.27
CA LYS A 41 -4.40 10.31 -4.60
C LYS A 41 -2.93 9.92 -4.60
N ALA A 42 -2.63 8.79 -5.22
CA ALA A 42 -1.26 8.32 -5.40
C ALA A 42 -1.08 7.69 -6.77
N ILE A 43 0.17 7.63 -7.22
CA ILE A 43 0.56 6.97 -8.46
C ILE A 43 1.56 5.88 -8.12
N LEU A 44 1.24 4.65 -8.48
CA LEU A 44 2.10 3.50 -8.29
C LEU A 44 2.66 3.10 -9.64
N THR A 45 3.99 3.05 -9.78
CA THR A 45 4.66 2.72 -11.04
C THR A 45 5.58 1.53 -10.83
N ASN A 46 5.53 0.54 -11.74
CA ASN A 46 6.41 -0.62 -11.65
C ASN A 46 7.74 -0.35 -12.36
N GLU A 47 8.66 -1.33 -12.30
CA GLU A 47 9.99 -1.20 -12.92
C GLU A 47 9.94 -1.09 -14.43
N GLU A 48 8.87 -1.55 -15.07
CA GLU A 48 8.68 -1.49 -16.52
C GLU A 48 8.07 -0.15 -16.96
N GLY A 49 7.77 0.74 -16.03
CA GLY A 49 7.21 2.06 -16.32
C GLY A 49 5.69 2.09 -16.41
N LYS A 50 5.02 0.99 -16.11
CA LYS A 50 3.56 0.97 -16.08
C LYS A 50 3.06 1.59 -14.78
N SER A 51 2.10 2.50 -14.88
CA SER A 51 1.57 3.25 -13.74
C SER A 51 0.09 3.01 -13.53
N TRP A 52 -0.31 3.07 -12.27
CA TRP A 52 -1.72 3.04 -11.84
C TRP A 52 -1.99 4.25 -10.97
N THR A 53 -3.07 4.97 -11.27
CA THR A 53 -3.52 6.09 -10.43
C THR A 53 -4.56 5.56 -9.45
N LEU A 54 -4.30 5.79 -8.17
CA LEU A 54 -5.12 5.30 -7.06
C LEU A 54 -5.71 6.49 -6.34
N LYS A 55 -7.02 6.46 -6.10
CA LYS A 55 -7.75 7.59 -5.52
C LYS A 55 -8.85 7.13 -4.58
N LYS A 56 -9.49 8.08 -3.92
CA LYS A 56 -10.58 7.81 -2.98
C LYS A 56 -11.60 6.82 -3.56
N GLY A 57 -11.91 5.77 -2.80
CA GLY A 57 -12.86 4.74 -3.18
C GLY A 57 -12.25 3.56 -3.92
N ASP A 58 -11.00 3.67 -4.38
CA ASP A 58 -10.34 2.55 -5.07
C ASP A 58 -9.90 1.49 -4.08
N ALA A 59 -10.11 0.23 -4.46
CA ALA A 59 -9.59 -0.93 -3.75
C ALA A 59 -8.70 -1.71 -4.72
N PHE A 60 -7.54 -2.15 -4.22
CA PHE A 60 -6.58 -2.83 -5.09
C PHE A 60 -5.65 -3.73 -4.28
N ILE A 61 -4.96 -4.61 -5.00
CA ILE A 61 -3.99 -5.53 -4.40
C ILE A 61 -2.61 -5.21 -4.96
N ILE A 62 -1.61 -5.09 -4.07
CA ILE A 62 -0.21 -5.02 -4.45
C ILE A 62 0.37 -6.41 -4.20
N PRO A 63 0.74 -7.14 -5.26
CA PRO A 63 1.24 -8.50 -5.10
C PRO A 63 2.63 -8.53 -4.50
N SER A 64 2.96 -9.65 -3.85
CA SER A 64 4.31 -9.93 -3.40
C SER A 64 5.28 -9.87 -4.59
N GLY A 65 6.43 -9.25 -4.39
CA GLY A 65 7.44 -9.11 -5.45
C GLY A 65 7.33 -7.83 -6.27
N PHE A 66 6.32 -6.98 -6.00
CA PHE A 66 6.19 -5.70 -6.70
C PHE A 66 7.35 -4.78 -6.33
N LYS A 67 7.96 -4.17 -7.35
CA LYS A 67 9.00 -3.15 -7.18
C LYS A 67 8.72 -1.98 -8.08
N GLY A 68 9.01 -0.78 -7.60
CA GLY A 68 8.81 0.44 -8.37
C GLY A 68 8.80 1.67 -7.49
N THR A 69 7.89 2.60 -7.79
CA THR A 69 7.77 3.86 -7.03
C THR A 69 6.34 4.10 -6.61
N TRP A 70 6.21 4.75 -5.47
CA TRP A 70 4.93 5.24 -4.95
C TRP A 70 5.03 6.75 -4.84
N GLU A 71 4.15 7.46 -5.51
CA GLU A 71 4.07 8.91 -5.43
C GLU A 71 2.73 9.31 -4.82
N THR A 72 2.75 9.92 -3.63
CA THR A 72 1.58 10.51 -3.02
C THR A 72 1.41 11.91 -3.62
N VAL A 73 0.34 12.11 -4.39
CA VAL A 73 0.04 13.39 -5.06
C VAL A 73 -0.76 14.29 -4.12
N LYS A 74 -1.77 13.71 -3.45
CA LYS A 74 -2.56 14.37 -2.40
C LYS A 74 -2.50 13.48 -1.18
N LYS A 75 -2.46 14.07 0.01
CA LYS A 75 -2.40 13.32 1.27
C LYS A 75 -3.33 12.10 1.22
N VAL A 76 -2.73 10.93 1.38
CA VAL A 76 -3.42 9.64 1.30
C VAL A 76 -3.75 9.14 2.69
N LYS A 77 -4.98 8.61 2.82
CA LYS A 77 -5.39 7.80 3.96
C LYS A 77 -6.00 6.53 3.40
N LYS A 78 -5.49 5.39 3.82
CA LYS A 78 -5.98 4.09 3.33
C LYS A 78 -6.10 3.07 4.44
N HIS A 79 -7.05 2.14 4.28
CA HIS A 79 -7.04 0.89 5.02
C HIS A 79 -6.07 -0.06 4.32
N TYR A 80 -5.33 -0.85 5.10
CA TYR A 80 -4.45 -1.87 4.55
C TYR A 80 -4.70 -3.21 5.22
N VAL A 81 -4.46 -4.27 4.45
CA VAL A 81 -4.35 -5.64 4.95
C VAL A 81 -3.07 -6.20 4.34
N ILE A 82 -2.12 -6.53 5.18
CA ILE A 82 -0.81 -7.04 4.76
C ILE A 82 -0.67 -8.48 5.24
N LEU A 83 -0.29 -9.36 4.33
CA LEU A 83 0.07 -10.73 4.65
C LEU A 83 1.56 -10.93 4.35
N MET A 84 2.34 -11.10 5.40
CA MET A 84 3.79 -11.31 5.27
C MET A 84 4.06 -12.72 4.74
N PRO A 85 5.13 -12.91 3.94
CA PRO A 85 5.49 -14.22 3.45
C PRO A 85 5.84 -15.16 4.61
N LYS A 86 5.56 -16.43 4.43
CA LYS A 86 5.90 -17.45 5.40
C LYS A 86 7.42 -17.68 5.39
N ALA A 87 8.01 -17.64 6.57
CA ALA A 87 9.45 -17.83 6.72
C ALA A 87 9.87 -19.27 6.40
#